data_107fddfb68d032bc27b2034a882c9825
#
_entry.id   107fddfb68d032bc27b2034a882c9825
#
_cell.length_a   1.000
_cell.length_b   1.000
_cell.length_c   1.000
_cell.angle_alpha   90.00
_cell.angle_beta   90.00
_cell.angle_gamma   90.00
#
_symmetry.space_group_name_H-M   'P 1'
#
loop_
_entity.id
_entity.type
_entity.pdbx_description
1 polymer ?
#
loop_
_entity_poly.entity_id
_entity_poly.type
_entity_poly.pdbx_seq_one_letter_code
_entity_poly.pdbx_strand_id
1 'polypeptide(L)'
;MSNPEEVDKTFKGESSTKLLKKLYDKGVNRKNNILIADCSIEEVKKNFQKFSIKENLICIKGPVEETLEIKENLPNKISILRLDTDWYSSTKKELEVLFPLLEKNGILIIDDYGYWKGARKAVDEYFLNKKVTMFKIDFTGRMIINSL
;
A
#
# COMPACT_ATOMS: atom_id res chain seq x y z
N MET A 1 1.51 5.96 8.68
CA MET A 1 1.34 6.37 7.27
C MET A 1 2.10 7.67 7.09
N SER A 2 2.90 7.76 6.05
CA SER A 2 3.64 8.97 5.70
C SER A 2 2.70 10.11 5.27
N ASN A 3 3.22 11.34 5.24
CA ASN A 3 2.44 12.46 4.77
C ASN A 3 2.40 12.45 3.23
N PRO A 4 1.24 12.80 2.61
CA PRO A 4 1.13 12.90 1.17
C PRO A 4 1.99 14.03 0.60
N GLU A 5 2.56 13.79 -0.57
CA GLU A 5 3.34 14.74 -1.35
C GLU A 5 2.47 15.48 -2.38
N GLU A 6 3.04 16.45 -3.10
CA GLU A 6 2.30 17.23 -4.12
C GLU A 6 1.80 16.33 -5.28
N VAL A 7 2.51 15.26 -5.59
CA VAL A 7 2.13 14.27 -6.61
C VAL A 7 0.92 13.43 -6.19
N ASP A 8 0.67 13.29 -4.89
CA ASP A 8 -0.40 12.48 -4.33
C ASP A 8 -1.74 13.21 -4.48
N LYS A 9 -2.31 13.11 -5.67
CA LYS A 9 -3.61 13.65 -6.05
C LYS A 9 -4.57 12.51 -6.34
N THR A 10 -5.87 12.74 -6.14
CA THR A 10 -6.90 11.81 -6.61
C THR A 10 -6.84 11.69 -8.14
N PHE A 11 -7.50 10.68 -8.68
CA PHE A 11 -7.63 10.52 -10.15
C PHE A 11 -8.27 11.74 -10.83
N LYS A 12 -9.12 12.50 -10.14
CA LYS A 12 -9.70 13.77 -10.59
C LYS A 12 -8.75 14.96 -10.46
N GLY A 13 -7.55 14.78 -9.90
CA GLY A 13 -6.56 15.84 -9.71
C GLY A 13 -6.73 16.66 -8.43
N GLU A 14 -7.63 16.26 -7.52
CA GLU A 14 -7.79 16.91 -6.23
C GLU A 14 -6.60 16.58 -5.31
N SER A 15 -6.06 17.59 -4.62
CA SER A 15 -4.95 17.39 -3.68
C SER A 15 -5.38 16.53 -2.50
N SER A 16 -4.63 15.46 -2.23
CA SER A 16 -4.82 14.57 -1.08
C SER A 16 -4.76 15.33 0.25
N THR A 17 -3.79 16.23 0.41
CA THR A 17 -3.65 17.06 1.61
C THR A 17 -4.90 17.92 1.85
N LYS A 18 -5.44 18.55 0.79
CA LYS A 18 -6.67 19.35 0.89
C LYS A 18 -7.89 18.49 1.20
N LEU A 19 -7.97 17.31 0.57
CA LEU A 19 -9.05 16.35 0.81
C LEU A 19 -9.04 15.87 2.26
N LEU A 20 -7.91 15.41 2.77
CA LEU A 20 -7.78 14.97 4.15
C LEU A 20 -8.11 16.06 5.14
N LYS A 21 -7.56 17.28 4.95
CA LYS A 21 -7.88 18.42 5.80
C LYS A 21 -9.39 18.71 5.84
N LYS A 22 -10.04 18.73 4.68
CA LYS A 22 -11.49 18.94 4.58
C LYS A 22 -12.31 17.87 5.31
N LEU A 23 -11.84 16.62 5.32
CA LEU A 23 -12.48 15.53 6.04
C LEU A 23 -12.32 15.71 7.56
N TYR A 24 -11.11 16.01 8.02
CA TYR A 24 -10.84 16.27 9.45
C TYR A 24 -11.60 17.49 9.97
N ASP A 25 -11.60 18.61 9.25
CA ASP A 25 -12.32 19.84 9.62
C ASP A 25 -13.84 19.62 9.73
N LYS A 26 -14.38 18.62 9.03
CA LYS A 26 -15.79 18.22 9.11
C LYS A 26 -16.09 17.23 10.23
N GLY A 27 -15.12 16.90 11.08
CA GLY A 27 -15.26 15.90 12.13
C GLY A 27 -15.45 14.48 11.59
N VAL A 28 -15.02 14.25 10.33
CA VAL A 28 -15.08 12.94 9.71
C VAL A 28 -14.01 12.06 10.32
N ASN A 29 -14.40 10.88 10.76
CA ASN A 29 -13.50 9.87 11.33
C ASN A 29 -13.81 8.49 10.73
N ARG A 30 -13.02 7.47 11.09
CA ARG A 30 -13.16 6.09 10.58
C ARG A 30 -14.59 5.54 10.69
N LYS A 31 -15.35 5.89 11.72
CA LYS A 31 -16.71 5.36 11.90
C LYS A 31 -17.69 5.86 10.85
N ASN A 32 -17.42 7.02 10.25
CA ASN A 32 -18.32 7.66 9.29
C ASN A 32 -17.69 7.90 7.91
N ASN A 33 -16.42 7.50 7.69
CA ASN A 33 -15.77 7.62 6.39
C ASN A 33 -14.68 6.56 6.18
N ILE A 34 -14.81 5.82 5.10
CA ILE A 34 -13.89 4.74 4.70
C ILE A 34 -12.49 5.24 4.33
N LEU A 35 -12.37 6.52 3.91
CA LEU A 35 -11.08 7.10 3.52
C LEU A 35 -10.16 7.40 4.72
N ILE A 36 -10.67 7.32 5.94
CA ILE A 36 -9.87 7.46 7.16
C ILE A 36 -9.60 6.07 7.72
N ALA A 37 -8.55 5.44 7.22
CA ALA A 37 -8.07 4.16 7.72
C ALA A 37 -7.20 4.37 8.96
N ASP A 38 -7.85 4.42 10.13
CA ASP A 38 -7.16 4.42 11.42
C ASP A 38 -7.46 3.11 12.14
N CYS A 39 -6.43 2.27 12.28
CA CYS A 39 -6.54 0.97 12.92
C CYS A 39 -5.34 0.70 13.82
N SER A 40 -5.60 0.47 15.11
CA SER A 40 -4.53 0.11 16.04
C SER A 40 -4.02 -1.31 15.79
N ILE A 41 -2.78 -1.58 16.20
CA ILE A 41 -2.22 -2.95 16.16
C ILE A 41 -3.08 -3.92 16.95
N GLU A 42 -3.65 -3.47 18.06
CA GLU A 42 -4.54 -4.28 18.93
C GLU A 42 -5.81 -4.68 18.17
N GLU A 43 -6.40 -3.77 17.40
CA GLU A 43 -7.55 -4.09 16.54
C GLU A 43 -7.18 -5.09 15.45
N VAL A 44 -6.04 -4.90 14.80
CA VAL A 44 -5.53 -5.84 13.79
C VAL A 44 -5.39 -7.24 14.41
N LYS A 45 -4.66 -7.37 15.52
CA LYS A 45 -4.47 -8.63 16.22
C LYS A 45 -5.80 -9.27 16.63
N LYS A 46 -6.74 -8.49 17.16
CA LYS A 46 -8.08 -8.96 17.53
C LYS A 46 -8.85 -9.50 16.33
N ASN A 47 -8.75 -8.84 15.19
CA ASN A 47 -9.42 -9.30 13.97
C ASN A 47 -8.82 -10.62 13.46
N PHE A 48 -7.50 -10.75 13.46
CA PHE A 48 -6.85 -12.03 13.11
C PHE A 48 -7.23 -13.17 14.05
N GLN A 49 -7.35 -12.90 15.36
CA GLN A 49 -7.80 -13.89 16.34
C GLN A 49 -9.21 -14.42 16.05
N LYS A 50 -10.13 -13.57 15.55
CA LYS A 50 -11.49 -14.00 15.17
C LYS A 50 -11.49 -15.06 14.07
N PHE A 51 -10.48 -15.06 13.21
CA PHE A 51 -10.32 -16.03 12.13
C PHE A 51 -9.39 -17.19 12.49
N SER A 52 -9.11 -17.37 13.80
CA SER A 52 -8.20 -18.41 14.32
C SER A 52 -6.77 -18.32 13.78
N ILE A 53 -6.37 -17.18 13.23
CA ILE A 53 -4.99 -16.91 12.80
C ILE A 53 -4.25 -16.37 14.03
N LYS A 54 -3.65 -17.26 14.81
CA LYS A 54 -2.96 -16.91 16.06
C LYS A 54 -1.44 -16.90 15.91
N GLU A 55 -0.93 -17.60 14.90
CA GLU A 55 0.49 -17.81 14.70
C GLU A 55 0.95 -17.12 13.40
N ASN A 56 2.21 -16.75 13.36
CA ASN A 56 2.87 -16.17 12.18
C ASN A 56 2.40 -14.76 11.75
N LEU A 57 1.70 -14.02 12.63
CA LEU A 57 1.40 -12.62 12.38
C LEU A 57 2.51 -11.73 12.96
N ILE A 58 3.28 -11.11 12.07
CA ILE A 58 4.30 -10.11 12.42
C ILE A 58 3.74 -8.72 12.10
N CYS A 59 3.63 -7.86 13.11
CA CYS A 59 3.20 -6.48 12.95
C CYS A 59 4.38 -5.54 13.18
N ILE A 60 4.75 -4.78 12.15
CA ILE A 60 5.82 -3.80 12.22
C ILE A 60 5.20 -2.40 12.24
N LYS A 61 5.42 -1.66 13.32
CA LYS A 61 4.85 -0.32 13.50
C LYS A 61 5.83 0.74 13.03
N GLY A 62 5.38 1.63 12.17
CA GLY A 62 6.14 2.79 11.71
C GLY A 62 5.82 3.16 10.27
N PRO A 63 6.36 4.28 9.76
CA PRO A 63 6.34 4.60 8.35
C PRO A 63 7.06 3.49 7.56
N VAL A 64 6.47 3.06 6.46
CA VAL A 64 7.01 1.95 5.64
C VAL A 64 8.39 2.32 5.07
N GLU A 65 8.61 3.59 4.77
CA GLU A 65 9.87 4.11 4.25
C GLU A 65 11.04 3.90 5.23
N GLU A 66 10.75 3.94 6.53
CA GLU A 66 11.74 3.73 7.60
C GLU A 66 11.84 2.25 7.98
N THR A 67 10.69 1.59 8.16
CA THR A 67 10.64 0.20 8.63
C THR A 67 11.25 -0.78 7.65
N LEU A 68 11.20 -0.50 6.35
CA LEU A 68 11.82 -1.32 5.30
C LEU A 68 13.34 -1.09 5.14
N GLU A 69 13.93 -0.12 5.83
CA GLU A 69 15.40 0.01 5.93
C GLU A 69 16.03 -1.03 6.88
N ILE A 70 15.22 -1.59 7.76
CA ILE A 70 15.64 -2.53 8.80
C ILE A 70 15.56 -3.94 8.24
N LYS A 71 16.70 -4.59 8.01
CA LYS A 71 16.78 -5.93 7.38
C LYS A 71 16.01 -7.00 8.14
N GLU A 72 15.99 -6.91 9.45
CA GLU A 72 15.28 -7.84 10.35
C GLU A 72 13.76 -7.80 10.17
N ASN A 73 13.25 -6.72 9.60
CA ASN A 73 11.83 -6.57 9.27
C ASN A 73 11.47 -7.25 7.94
N LEU A 74 12.45 -7.60 7.12
CA LEU A 74 12.19 -8.10 5.78
C LEU A 74 12.01 -9.63 5.79
N PRO A 75 11.00 -10.16 5.08
CA PRO A 75 10.90 -11.59 4.86
C PRO A 75 11.98 -12.05 3.90
N ASN A 76 12.38 -13.32 3.99
CA ASN A 76 13.31 -13.90 3.02
C ASN A 76 12.68 -14.00 1.63
N LYS A 77 11.39 -14.33 1.55
CA LYS A 77 10.64 -14.59 0.33
C LYS A 77 9.18 -14.18 0.52
N ILE A 78 8.55 -13.75 -0.57
CA ILE A 78 7.16 -13.31 -0.60
C ILE A 78 6.42 -14.09 -1.69
N SER A 79 5.29 -14.70 -1.37
CA SER A 79 4.41 -15.33 -2.36
C SER A 79 3.28 -14.40 -2.80
N ILE A 80 2.78 -13.56 -1.88
CA ILE A 80 1.76 -12.54 -2.15
C ILE A 80 2.22 -11.25 -1.49
N LEU A 81 2.32 -10.19 -2.27
CA LEU A 81 2.65 -8.83 -1.83
C LEU A 81 1.45 -7.93 -2.11
N ARG A 82 0.87 -7.31 -1.07
CA ARG A 82 -0.18 -6.29 -1.25
C ARG A 82 0.33 -4.94 -0.78
N LEU A 83 0.29 -3.96 -1.67
CA LEU A 83 0.61 -2.56 -1.42
C LEU A 83 -0.69 -1.79 -1.22
N ASP A 84 -0.79 -1.08 -0.09
CA ASP A 84 -2.02 -0.39 0.35
C ASP A 84 -1.64 0.80 1.25
N THR A 85 -0.74 1.65 0.73
CA THR A 85 -0.13 2.76 1.47
C THR A 85 -0.40 4.13 0.85
N ASP A 86 -1.22 4.19 -0.20
CA ASP A 86 -1.78 5.37 -0.86
C ASP A 86 -0.77 6.27 -1.60
N TRP A 87 0.42 6.53 -1.03
CA TRP A 87 1.28 7.63 -1.46
C TRP A 87 2.44 7.18 -2.36
N TYR A 88 2.98 8.14 -3.10
CA TYR A 88 4.10 7.91 -4.01
C TYR A 88 5.33 7.36 -3.31
N SER A 89 5.77 8.01 -2.22
CA SER A 89 7.00 7.62 -1.51
C SER A 89 6.90 6.23 -0.91
N SER A 90 5.79 5.92 -0.24
CA SER A 90 5.56 4.60 0.36
C SER A 90 5.48 3.50 -0.69
N THR A 91 4.63 3.67 -1.73
CA THR A 91 4.50 2.68 -2.81
C THR A 91 5.83 2.45 -3.54
N LYS A 92 6.59 3.52 -3.79
CA LYS A 92 7.92 3.43 -4.40
C LYS A 92 8.88 2.61 -3.55
N LYS A 93 8.95 2.91 -2.25
CA LYS A 93 9.81 2.19 -1.30
C LYS A 93 9.46 0.72 -1.21
N GLU A 94 8.18 0.41 -1.12
CA GLU A 94 7.68 -0.97 -1.08
C GLU A 94 8.07 -1.75 -2.35
N LEU A 95 7.90 -1.16 -3.52
CA LEU A 95 8.30 -1.79 -4.77
C LEU A 95 9.81 -2.02 -4.85
N GLU A 96 10.62 -1.03 -4.47
CA GLU A 96 12.08 -1.14 -4.50
C GLU A 96 12.63 -2.21 -3.56
N VAL A 97 12.03 -2.37 -2.38
CA VAL A 97 12.54 -3.28 -1.34
C VAL A 97 11.85 -4.63 -1.37
N LEU A 98 10.52 -4.68 -1.53
CA LEU A 98 9.76 -5.93 -1.36
C LEU A 98 9.52 -6.67 -2.67
N PHE A 99 9.36 -5.98 -3.81
CA PHE A 99 9.15 -6.68 -5.07
C PHE A 99 10.31 -7.60 -5.48
N PRO A 100 11.59 -7.27 -5.23
CA PRO A 100 12.70 -8.21 -5.46
C PRO A 100 12.65 -9.50 -4.64
N LEU A 101 11.90 -9.49 -3.52
CA LEU A 101 11.69 -10.66 -2.66
C LEU A 101 10.47 -11.49 -3.10
N LEU A 102 9.68 -10.99 -4.05
CA LEU A 102 8.52 -11.70 -4.57
C LEU A 102 8.97 -12.88 -5.44
N GLU A 103 8.59 -14.08 -5.04
CA GLU A 103 8.94 -15.32 -5.75
C GLU A 103 8.42 -15.29 -7.19
N LYS A 104 9.08 -16.06 -8.05
CA LYS A 104 8.57 -16.32 -9.40
C LYS A 104 7.17 -16.93 -9.32
N ASN A 105 6.25 -16.40 -10.12
CA ASN A 105 4.81 -16.68 -10.09
C ASN A 105 4.10 -16.16 -8.81
N GLY A 106 4.79 -15.44 -7.94
CA GLY A 106 4.17 -14.71 -6.84
C GLY A 106 3.27 -13.58 -7.34
N ILE A 107 2.36 -13.16 -6.51
CA ILE A 107 1.32 -12.18 -6.87
C ILE A 107 1.61 -10.85 -6.19
N LEU A 108 1.70 -9.77 -6.97
CA LEU A 108 1.65 -8.39 -6.49
C LEU A 108 0.24 -7.85 -6.67
N ILE A 109 -0.33 -7.33 -5.60
CA ILE A 109 -1.62 -6.60 -5.59
C ILE A 109 -1.31 -5.15 -5.21
N ILE A 110 -1.81 -4.21 -6.02
CA ILE A 110 -1.68 -2.77 -5.80
C ILE A 110 -3.09 -2.21 -5.64
N ASP A 111 -3.41 -1.72 -4.44
CA ASP A 111 -4.77 -1.27 -4.10
C ASP A 111 -5.12 0.07 -4.76
N ASP A 112 -4.18 0.98 -4.81
CA ASP A 112 -4.40 2.41 -5.01
C ASP A 112 -4.13 2.95 -6.41
N TYR A 113 -3.68 2.10 -7.33
CA TYR A 113 -3.24 2.50 -8.67
C TYR A 113 -4.27 3.33 -9.44
N GLY A 114 -5.55 3.01 -9.33
CA GLY A 114 -6.60 3.69 -10.06
C GLY A 114 -7.09 4.98 -9.40
N TYR A 115 -6.81 5.16 -8.10
CA TYR A 115 -7.35 6.28 -7.34
C TYR A 115 -6.31 7.37 -7.06
N TRP A 116 -5.11 7.00 -6.59
CA TRP A 116 -4.06 7.95 -6.23
C TRP A 116 -3.00 8.07 -7.34
N LYS A 117 -2.82 9.28 -7.86
CA LYS A 117 -1.83 9.54 -8.92
C LYS A 117 -0.40 9.29 -8.47
N GLY A 118 -0.11 9.48 -7.17
CA GLY A 118 1.19 9.18 -6.59
C GLY A 118 1.54 7.71 -6.62
N ALA A 119 0.66 6.85 -6.08
CA ALA A 119 0.82 5.41 -6.14
C ALA A 119 0.96 4.90 -7.58
N ARG A 120 0.08 5.39 -8.48
CA ARG A 120 0.17 5.06 -9.92
C ARG A 120 1.53 5.41 -10.51
N LYS A 121 2.02 6.64 -10.26
CA LYS A 121 3.31 7.10 -10.76
C LYS A 121 4.46 6.22 -10.28
N ALA A 122 4.48 5.86 -8.99
CA ALA A 122 5.50 4.98 -8.43
C ALA A 122 5.52 3.62 -9.14
N VAL A 123 4.35 3.04 -9.40
CA VAL A 123 4.21 1.77 -10.12
C VAL A 123 4.67 1.89 -11.57
N ASP A 124 4.20 2.90 -12.29
CA ASP A 124 4.54 3.12 -13.70
C ASP A 124 6.06 3.33 -13.88
N GLU A 125 6.70 4.11 -13.00
CA GLU A 125 8.15 4.31 -13.00
C GLU A 125 8.92 3.01 -12.70
N TYR A 126 8.49 2.24 -11.70
CA TYR A 126 9.16 1.01 -11.32
C TYR A 126 9.13 -0.05 -12.42
N PHE A 127 8.03 -0.13 -13.18
CA PHE A 127 7.85 -1.12 -14.25
C PHE A 127 8.17 -0.60 -15.64
N LEU A 128 8.60 0.66 -15.81
CA LEU A 128 8.82 1.30 -17.11
C LEU A 128 9.64 0.44 -18.10
N ASN A 129 10.71 -0.19 -17.61
CA ASN A 129 11.62 -1.01 -18.41
C ASN A 129 11.49 -2.52 -18.13
N LYS A 130 10.42 -2.95 -17.48
CA LYS A 130 10.17 -4.35 -17.13
C LYS A 130 8.95 -4.87 -17.90
N LYS A 131 9.10 -6.04 -18.51
CA LYS A 131 7.98 -6.69 -19.22
C LYS A 131 7.09 -7.41 -18.22
N VAL A 132 6.06 -6.74 -17.76
CA VAL A 132 5.03 -7.31 -16.87
C VAL A 132 3.64 -7.14 -17.47
N THR A 133 2.75 -8.08 -17.20
CA THR A 133 1.33 -7.95 -17.54
C THR A 133 0.59 -7.51 -16.29
N MET A 134 -0.03 -6.33 -16.37
CA MET A 134 -0.83 -5.79 -15.29
C MET A 134 -2.31 -6.03 -15.58
N PHE A 135 -2.96 -6.78 -14.69
CA PHE A 135 -4.39 -7.07 -14.75
C PHE A 135 -5.17 -6.05 -13.92
N LYS A 136 -6.26 -5.55 -14.50
CA LYS A 136 -7.20 -4.70 -13.77
C LYS A 136 -8.13 -5.59 -12.94
N ILE A 137 -8.17 -5.39 -11.61
CA ILE A 137 -9.11 -6.08 -10.72
C ILE A 137 -10.43 -5.32 -10.69
N ASP A 138 -10.35 -4.02 -10.35
CA ASP A 138 -11.49 -3.12 -10.25
C ASP A 138 -11.10 -1.68 -10.62
N PHE A 139 -11.82 -0.68 -10.11
CA PHE A 139 -11.52 0.73 -10.39
C PHE A 139 -10.14 1.14 -9.85
N THR A 140 -9.76 0.73 -8.65
CA THR A 140 -8.50 1.10 -7.99
C THR A 140 -7.43 0.02 -8.14
N GLY A 141 -7.78 -1.24 -7.92
CA GLY A 141 -6.88 -2.36 -7.78
C GLY A 141 -6.25 -2.85 -9.09
N ARG A 142 -4.99 -3.23 -8.98
CA ARG A 142 -4.22 -3.91 -10.04
C ARG A 142 -3.52 -5.14 -9.49
N MET A 143 -3.28 -6.11 -10.37
CA MET A 143 -2.55 -7.32 -10.04
C MET A 143 -1.47 -7.58 -11.10
N ILE A 144 -0.31 -8.02 -10.65
CA ILE A 144 0.79 -8.48 -11.49
C ILE A 144 1.20 -9.87 -11.01
N ILE A 145 1.37 -10.83 -11.93
CA ILE A 145 2.02 -12.09 -11.64
C ILE A 145 3.50 -11.90 -11.96
N ASN A 146 4.37 -12.16 -10.99
CA ASN A 146 5.81 -12.00 -11.18
C ASN A 146 6.35 -13.04 -12.18
N SER A 147 6.71 -12.59 -13.36
CA SER A 147 7.32 -13.40 -14.42
C SER A 147 8.81 -13.09 -14.65
N LEU A 148 9.38 -12.22 -13.81
CA LEU A 148 10.77 -11.77 -13.89
C LEU A 148 11.72 -12.74 -13.21
#